data_9e354b9f3b2e0133815f4c414bbc3c44
#
_entry.id   9e354b9f3b2e0133815f4c414bbc3c44
#
_cell.length_a   1.000
_cell.length_b   1.000
_cell.length_c   1.000
_cell.angle_alpha   90.00
_cell.angle_beta   90.00
_cell.angle_gamma   90.00
#
_symmetry.space_group_name_H-M   'P 1'
#
loop_
_entity.id
_entity.type
_entity.pdbx_description
1 polymer ?
#
loop_
_entity_poly.entity_id
_entity_poly.type
_entity_poly.pdbx_seq_one_letter_code
_entity_poly.pdbx_strand_id
1 'polypeptide(L)'
;MKKLILTALASSALTLLVVKAVPPANAVKFENAKVQVTEVTYAPGEPRPRGIRQHDQVIVFLDDCRYERLDPQTGQKTIRERKSGDVIWHDKGEDAPQLTNQGNKPYRTIVVELK
;
A
#
# COMPACT_ATOMS: atom_id res chain seq x y z
N MET A 1 -17.45 36.27 19.52
CA MET A 1 -17.54 35.05 20.31
C MET A 1 -18.27 33.95 19.58
N LYS A 2 -19.44 34.21 19.06
CA LYS A 2 -20.19 33.25 18.29
C LYS A 2 -19.45 32.78 17.05
N LYS A 3 -18.67 33.64 16.45
CA LYS A 3 -17.87 33.33 15.26
C LYS A 3 -16.84 32.24 15.50
N LEU A 4 -16.25 32.22 16.67
CA LEU A 4 -15.22 31.27 17.02
C LEU A 4 -15.77 29.82 17.05
N ILE A 5 -16.98 29.66 17.52
CA ILE A 5 -17.62 28.36 17.59
C ILE A 5 -17.84 27.78 16.20
N LEU A 6 -18.32 28.61 15.28
CA LEU A 6 -18.55 28.18 13.90
C LEU A 6 -17.25 27.76 13.20
N THR A 7 -16.18 28.49 13.44
CA THR A 7 -14.88 28.18 12.87
C THR A 7 -14.37 26.83 13.35
N ALA A 8 -14.53 26.53 14.63
CA ALA A 8 -14.08 25.27 15.19
C ALA A 8 -14.79 24.08 14.57
N LEU A 9 -16.08 24.18 14.32
CA LEU A 9 -16.86 23.11 13.70
C LEU A 9 -16.40 22.85 12.26
N ALA A 10 -16.15 23.89 11.51
CA ALA A 10 -15.66 23.75 10.15
C ALA A 10 -14.30 23.03 10.09
N SER A 11 -13.40 23.39 11.00
CA SER A 11 -12.08 22.76 11.08
C SER A 11 -12.17 21.26 11.36
N SER A 12 -13.05 20.85 12.25
CA SER A 12 -13.23 19.44 12.57
C SER A 12 -13.69 18.62 11.37
N ALA A 13 -14.64 19.16 10.60
CA ALA A 13 -15.14 18.48 9.41
C ALA A 13 -14.03 18.27 8.36
N LEU A 14 -13.21 19.29 8.14
CA LEU A 14 -12.10 19.20 7.20
C LEU A 14 -11.07 18.16 7.63
N THR A 15 -10.76 18.08 8.90
CA THR A 15 -9.81 17.12 9.43
C THR A 15 -10.25 15.68 9.15
N LEU A 16 -11.51 15.38 9.31
CA LEU A 16 -12.04 14.03 9.05
C LEU A 16 -11.90 13.64 7.58
N LEU A 17 -12.11 14.56 6.67
CA LEU A 17 -11.97 14.28 5.23
C LEU A 17 -10.54 13.97 4.84
N VAL A 18 -9.57 14.66 5.42
CA VAL A 18 -8.16 14.47 5.10
C VAL A 18 -7.67 13.09 5.51
N VAL A 19 -8.14 12.57 6.65
CA VAL A 19 -7.66 11.29 7.19
C VAL A 19 -7.99 10.10 6.30
N LYS A 20 -9.00 10.19 5.44
CA LYS A 20 -9.47 9.06 4.65
C LYS A 20 -8.66 8.75 3.40
N ALA A 21 -7.75 9.60 3.01
CA ALA A 21 -7.06 9.50 1.72
C ALA A 21 -5.57 9.23 1.87
N VAL A 22 -5.17 8.40 2.83
CA VAL A 22 -3.76 8.12 3.08
C VAL A 22 -3.32 6.91 2.27
N PRO A 23 -2.35 7.06 1.33
CA PRO A 23 -1.80 5.92 0.59
C PRO A 23 -0.88 5.08 1.49
N PRO A 24 -0.48 3.86 1.05
CA PRO A 24 0.51 3.07 1.76
C PRO A 24 1.77 3.87 2.03
N ALA A 25 2.33 3.74 3.23
CA ALA A 25 3.56 4.43 3.59
C ALA A 25 4.75 3.68 3.04
N ASN A 26 5.65 4.39 2.36
CA ASN A 26 6.87 3.83 1.79
C ASN A 26 8.08 4.46 2.46
N ALA A 27 9.06 3.63 2.82
CA ALA A 27 10.32 4.10 3.40
C ALA A 27 11.49 3.40 2.71
N VAL A 28 12.30 4.15 1.98
CA VAL A 28 13.51 3.62 1.35
C VAL A 28 14.51 3.29 2.46
N LYS A 29 14.91 2.03 2.55
CA LYS A 29 15.84 1.52 3.55
C LYS A 29 17.27 1.48 3.05
N PHE A 30 17.46 1.24 1.76
CA PHE A 30 18.76 1.14 1.14
C PHE A 30 18.63 1.36 -0.36
N GLU A 31 19.61 2.01 -0.95
CA GLU A 31 19.64 2.21 -2.39
C GLU A 31 21.09 2.34 -2.88
N ASN A 32 21.38 1.71 -4.03
CA ASN A 32 22.61 1.90 -4.76
C ASN A 32 22.32 1.79 -6.26
N ALA A 33 23.36 1.69 -7.06
CA ALA A 33 23.21 1.62 -8.53
C ALA A 33 22.51 0.34 -9.02
N LYS A 34 22.44 -0.70 -8.18
CA LYS A 34 21.90 -2.02 -8.56
C LYS A 34 20.52 -2.32 -7.99
N VAL A 35 20.21 -1.80 -6.81
CA VAL A 35 18.97 -2.13 -6.10
C VAL A 35 18.43 -0.93 -5.36
N GLN A 36 17.11 -0.96 -5.17
CA GLN A 36 16.42 -0.11 -4.20
C GLN A 36 15.59 -0.99 -3.29
N VAL A 37 15.79 -0.86 -1.99
CA VAL A 37 15.07 -1.63 -0.96
C VAL A 37 14.11 -0.69 -0.24
N THR A 38 12.82 -0.99 -0.32
CA THR A 38 11.77 -0.15 0.26
C THR A 38 10.92 -0.98 1.22
N GLU A 39 10.65 -0.46 2.40
CA GLU A 39 9.62 -1.02 3.26
C GLU A 39 8.29 -0.35 2.95
N VAL A 40 7.26 -1.14 2.67
CA VAL A 40 5.92 -0.66 2.34
C VAL A 40 4.95 -1.13 3.41
N THR A 41 4.19 -0.20 3.98
CA THR A 41 3.16 -0.49 4.98
C THR A 41 1.78 -0.28 4.37
N TYR A 42 0.91 -1.28 4.53
CA TYR A 42 -0.46 -1.25 4.03
C TYR A 42 -1.42 -1.15 5.20
N ALA A 43 -2.07 0.00 5.34
CA ALA A 43 -3.08 0.22 6.37
C ALA A 43 -4.38 -0.55 6.03
N PRO A 44 -5.15 -1.00 7.03
CA PRO A 44 -6.42 -1.67 6.78
C PRO A 44 -7.38 -0.82 5.94
N GLY A 45 -7.95 -1.44 4.91
CA GLY A 45 -8.96 -0.81 4.07
C GLY A 45 -8.46 0.24 3.09
N GLU A 46 -7.19 0.59 3.11
CA GLU A 46 -6.64 1.61 2.22
C GLU A 46 -6.15 0.97 0.91
N PRO A 47 -6.75 1.31 -0.24
CA PRO A 47 -6.34 0.72 -1.50
C PRO A 47 -5.00 1.27 -1.98
N ARG A 48 -4.13 0.37 -2.43
CA ARG A 48 -2.94 0.76 -3.19
C ARG A 48 -3.34 0.89 -4.64
N PRO A 49 -3.11 2.06 -5.29
CA PRO A 49 -3.49 2.23 -6.69
C PRO A 49 -2.73 1.28 -7.61
N ARG A 50 -3.36 0.98 -8.76
CA ARG A 50 -2.75 0.19 -9.82
C ARG A 50 -1.55 0.93 -10.42
N GLY A 51 -0.54 0.19 -10.82
CA GLY A 51 0.63 0.73 -11.51
C GLY A 51 1.27 -0.32 -12.42
N ILE A 52 2.33 0.07 -13.10
CA ILE A 52 3.17 -0.83 -13.90
C ILE A 52 4.54 -0.90 -13.22
N ARG A 53 5.06 -2.11 -13.07
CA ARG A 53 6.35 -2.33 -12.40
C ARG A 53 7.49 -1.85 -13.29
N GLN A 54 8.30 -0.97 -12.75
CA GLN A 54 9.41 -0.35 -13.50
C GLN A 54 10.67 -1.22 -13.51
N HIS A 55 10.77 -2.19 -12.59
CA HIS A 55 11.92 -3.07 -12.42
C HIS A 55 11.46 -4.46 -12.05
N ASP A 56 12.32 -5.45 -12.23
CA ASP A 56 12.14 -6.75 -11.60
C ASP A 56 12.15 -6.56 -10.09
N GLN A 57 11.30 -7.30 -9.39
CA GLN A 57 11.11 -7.10 -7.95
C GLN A 57 11.07 -8.42 -7.20
N VAL A 58 11.72 -8.42 -6.04
CA VAL A 58 11.51 -9.44 -5.00
C VAL A 58 10.72 -8.77 -3.88
N ILE A 59 9.63 -9.40 -3.45
CA ILE A 59 8.82 -8.89 -2.35
C ILE A 59 8.84 -9.91 -1.22
N VAL A 60 9.24 -9.46 -0.03
CA VAL A 60 9.26 -10.26 1.18
C VAL A 60 8.18 -9.76 2.12
N PHE A 61 7.28 -10.64 2.54
CA PHE A 61 6.24 -10.30 3.51
C PHE A 61 6.81 -10.39 4.92
N LEU A 62 6.73 -9.30 5.68
CA LEU A 62 7.21 -9.26 7.06
C LEU A 62 6.15 -9.74 8.04
N ASP A 63 4.89 -9.57 7.69
CA ASP A 63 3.76 -9.91 8.55
C ASP A 63 2.81 -10.87 7.83
N ASP A 64 2.09 -11.69 8.58
CA ASP A 64 0.95 -12.43 8.05
C ASP A 64 -0.09 -11.42 7.57
N CYS A 65 -0.71 -11.70 6.43
CA CYS A 65 -1.69 -10.75 5.89
C CYS A 65 -2.71 -11.42 5.00
N ARG A 66 -3.79 -10.68 4.78
CA ARG A 66 -4.85 -11.02 3.86
C ARG A 66 -5.22 -9.77 3.09
N TYR A 67 -5.21 -9.83 1.77
CA TYR A 67 -5.53 -8.67 0.95
C TYR A 67 -6.41 -9.06 -0.23
N GLU A 68 -7.19 -8.08 -0.69
CA GLU A 68 -8.01 -8.19 -1.89
C GLU A 68 -7.22 -7.63 -3.07
N ARG A 69 -7.20 -8.40 -4.14
CA ARG A 69 -6.56 -8.03 -5.39
C ARG A 69 -7.63 -7.78 -6.44
N LEU A 70 -7.63 -6.62 -7.06
CA LEU A 70 -8.57 -6.27 -8.11
C LEU A 70 -7.91 -6.47 -9.47
N ASP A 71 -8.44 -7.40 -10.27
CA ASP A 71 -7.94 -7.63 -11.62
C ASP A 71 -8.26 -6.41 -12.49
N PRO A 72 -7.24 -5.76 -13.09
CA PRO A 72 -7.46 -4.53 -13.85
C PRO A 72 -8.20 -4.74 -15.18
N GLN A 73 -8.19 -5.95 -15.71
CA GLN A 73 -8.83 -6.22 -17.00
C GLN A 73 -10.26 -6.69 -16.84
N THR A 74 -10.54 -7.53 -15.86
CA THR A 74 -11.86 -8.15 -15.68
C THR A 74 -12.68 -7.50 -14.58
N GLY A 75 -12.04 -6.76 -13.67
CA GLY A 75 -12.68 -6.22 -12.48
C GLY A 75 -12.94 -7.27 -11.40
N GLN A 76 -12.48 -8.50 -11.61
CA GLN A 76 -12.68 -9.57 -10.65
C GLN A 76 -11.81 -9.35 -9.41
N LYS A 77 -12.39 -9.60 -8.25
CA LYS A 77 -11.71 -9.50 -6.95
C LYS A 77 -11.29 -10.87 -6.48
N THR A 78 -10.06 -10.98 -6.00
CA THR A 78 -9.49 -12.23 -5.47
C THR A 78 -8.85 -11.95 -4.13
N ILE A 79 -9.07 -12.84 -3.17
CA ILE A 79 -8.44 -12.75 -1.86
C ILE A 79 -7.15 -13.57 -1.86
N ARG A 80 -6.08 -12.98 -1.38
CA ARG A 80 -4.77 -13.62 -1.19
C ARG A 80 -4.39 -13.59 0.26
N GLU A 81 -3.75 -14.66 0.71
CA GLU A 81 -3.17 -14.73 2.05
C GLU A 81 -1.68 -14.99 1.93
N ARG A 82 -0.90 -14.31 2.76
CA ARG A 82 0.55 -14.48 2.84
C ARG A 82 0.95 -14.66 4.29
N LYS A 83 2.06 -15.35 4.49
CA LYS A 83 2.65 -15.55 5.80
C LYS A 83 3.95 -14.75 5.91
N SER A 84 4.27 -14.34 7.12
CA SER A 84 5.57 -13.74 7.42
C SER A 84 6.69 -14.62 6.88
N GLY A 85 7.59 -14.03 6.11
CA GLY A 85 8.68 -14.75 5.45
C GLY A 85 8.38 -15.22 4.04
N ASP A 86 7.15 -15.12 3.55
CA ASP A 86 6.82 -15.44 2.16
C ASP A 86 7.57 -14.49 1.23
N VAL A 87 8.07 -15.06 0.11
CA VAL A 87 8.80 -14.30 -0.90
C VAL A 87 8.14 -14.53 -2.26
N ILE A 88 7.90 -13.45 -2.98
CA ILE A 88 7.33 -13.52 -4.34
C ILE A 88 8.18 -12.72 -5.31
N TRP A 89 8.11 -13.07 -6.58
CA TRP A 89 8.81 -12.41 -7.68
C TRP A 89 7.82 -11.76 -8.63
N HIS A 90 8.18 -10.59 -9.14
CA HIS A 90 7.46 -9.93 -10.22
C HIS A 90 8.44 -9.42 -11.27
N ASP A 91 8.11 -9.61 -12.53
CA ASP A 91 8.92 -9.12 -13.63
C ASP A 91 8.64 -7.66 -13.92
N LYS A 92 9.66 -6.97 -14.42
CA LYS A 92 9.53 -5.64 -15.00
C LYS A 92 8.43 -5.66 -16.06
N GLY A 93 7.60 -4.64 -16.07
CA GLY A 93 6.50 -4.50 -17.03
C GLY A 93 5.19 -5.17 -16.59
N GLU A 94 5.20 -5.99 -15.54
CA GLU A 94 3.97 -6.58 -15.03
C GLU A 94 3.05 -5.54 -14.42
N ASP A 95 1.76 -5.81 -14.50
CA ASP A 95 0.74 -5.05 -13.82
C ASP A 95 0.92 -5.20 -12.31
N ALA A 96 0.86 -4.10 -11.60
CA ALA A 96 0.71 -4.08 -10.15
C ALA A 96 -0.74 -3.72 -9.86
N PRO A 97 -1.61 -4.70 -9.64
CA PRO A 97 -3.04 -4.43 -9.49
C PRO A 97 -3.34 -3.67 -8.21
N GLN A 98 -4.52 -3.10 -8.14
CA GLN A 98 -4.98 -2.49 -6.91
C GLN A 98 -5.09 -3.55 -5.83
N LEU A 99 -4.52 -3.27 -4.66
CA LEU A 99 -4.57 -4.15 -3.49
C LEU A 99 -5.20 -3.39 -2.34
N THR A 100 -6.02 -4.10 -1.54
CA THR A 100 -6.61 -3.54 -0.34
C THR A 100 -6.41 -4.51 0.81
N ASN A 101 -5.81 -4.04 1.89
CA ASN A 101 -5.63 -4.84 3.11
C ASN A 101 -6.98 -5.19 3.69
N GLN A 102 -7.30 -6.48 3.77
CA GLN A 102 -8.56 -7.02 4.29
C GLN A 102 -8.50 -7.36 5.78
N GLY A 103 -7.33 -7.23 6.39
CA GLY A 103 -7.17 -7.44 7.82
C GLY A 103 -7.56 -6.21 8.63
N ASN A 104 -7.43 -6.33 9.94
CA ASN A 104 -7.71 -5.23 10.87
C ASN A 104 -6.43 -4.58 11.43
N LYS A 105 -5.27 -4.98 10.93
CA LYS A 105 -3.96 -4.45 11.30
C LYS A 105 -3.19 -4.07 10.06
N PRO A 106 -2.26 -3.10 10.14
CA PRO A 106 -1.33 -2.88 9.05
C PRO A 106 -0.45 -4.10 8.81
N TYR A 107 -0.02 -4.31 7.56
CA TYR A 107 1.03 -5.29 7.28
C TYR A 107 2.14 -4.62 6.47
N ARG A 108 3.34 -5.18 6.56
CA ARG A 108 4.53 -4.62 5.94
C ARG A 108 5.15 -5.61 4.98
N THR A 109 5.74 -5.08 3.93
CA THR A 109 6.56 -5.83 2.99
C THR A 109 7.89 -5.13 2.79
N ILE A 110 8.91 -5.90 2.39
CA ILE A 110 10.15 -5.34 1.83
C ILE A 110 10.09 -5.59 0.34
N VAL A 111 10.25 -4.53 -0.43
CA VAL A 111 10.31 -4.60 -1.90
C VAL A 111 11.74 -4.32 -2.32
N VAL A 112 12.37 -5.28 -2.98
CA VAL A 112 13.70 -5.13 -3.56
C VAL A 112 13.53 -4.96 -5.06
N GLU A 113 13.81 -3.77 -5.57
CA GLU A 113 13.79 -3.47 -6.99
C GLU A 113 15.18 -3.66 -7.55
N LEU A 114 15.30 -4.44 -8.62
CA LEU A 114 16.56 -4.72 -9.32
C LEU A 114 16.68 -3.77 -10.50
N LYS A 115 17.61 -2.85 -10.42
CA LYS A 115 17.78 -1.81 -11.44
C LYS A 115 18.54 -2.30 -12.68
#